data_6cbf757735f4a32ca19aee82cf2e2323
#
_entry.id   6cbf757735f4a32ca19aee82cf2e2323
#
_cell.length_a   1.000
_cell.length_b   1.000
_cell.length_c   1.000
_cell.angle_alpha   90.00
_cell.angle_beta   90.00
_cell.angle_gamma   90.00
#
_symmetry.space_group_name_H-M   'P 1'
#
loop_
_entity.id
_entity.type
_entity.pdbx_description
1 polymer ?
#
loop_
_entity_poly.entity_id
_entity_poly.type
_entity_poly.pdbx_seq_one_letter_code
_entity_poly.pdbx_strand_id
1 'polypeptide(L)'
;KGIIHLGATSCYVGDNTDIIVMTEALKLVKKKLVNVIAELSAFADKYKDQPTLAFTHFQPAQPTTVGKRATLWTQEFLLDLEDLEYVLGTMKLLGSKGTTGTQASFLELFDGDQETIDKIDPMIAEKMGFKECYPVSGQTYSRKVDTRVANILAGIAASAHKMSNDIRLLQHLKEVEEPFEKSQIGSSAMAYKRNPMRSERIASLSRYV
;
A
#
# COMPACT_ATOMS: atom_id res chain seq x y z
N LYS A 1 -19.82 3.29 -36.25
CA LYS A 1 -19.92 3.53 -34.82
C LYS A 1 -19.47 2.32 -34.00
N GLY A 2 -19.67 1.06 -34.48
CA GLY A 2 -19.14 -0.15 -33.84
C GLY A 2 -17.62 -0.33 -33.93
N ILE A 3 -16.96 0.45 -34.79
CA ILE A 3 -15.52 0.40 -35.01
C ILE A 3 -14.68 0.62 -33.74
N ILE A 4 -15.22 1.36 -32.78
CA ILE A 4 -14.53 1.64 -31.51
C ILE A 4 -14.28 0.37 -30.67
N HIS A 5 -14.99 -0.72 -30.95
CA HIS A 5 -14.91 -1.96 -30.18
C HIS A 5 -14.41 -3.16 -31.02
N LEU A 6 -13.99 -2.94 -32.25
CA LEU A 6 -13.49 -4.01 -33.12
C LEU A 6 -12.25 -4.67 -32.48
N GLY A 7 -12.23 -5.99 -32.47
CA GLY A 7 -11.12 -6.78 -31.92
C GLY A 7 -10.97 -6.75 -30.39
N ALA A 8 -11.64 -5.84 -29.70
CA ALA A 8 -11.59 -5.70 -28.26
C ALA A 8 -12.71 -6.48 -27.54
N THR A 9 -12.57 -6.66 -26.23
CA THR A 9 -13.62 -7.18 -25.33
C THR A 9 -13.93 -6.15 -24.25
N SER A 10 -15.02 -6.34 -23.50
CA SER A 10 -15.33 -5.51 -22.33
C SER A 10 -14.22 -5.50 -21.28
N CYS A 11 -13.46 -6.60 -21.16
CA CYS A 11 -12.31 -6.70 -20.25
C CYS A 11 -11.15 -5.77 -20.63
N TYR A 12 -11.04 -5.35 -21.91
CA TYR A 12 -10.09 -4.32 -22.30
C TYR A 12 -10.30 -3.04 -21.49
N VAL A 13 -11.54 -2.61 -21.33
CA VAL A 13 -11.88 -1.40 -20.57
C VAL A 13 -11.73 -1.69 -19.06
N GLY A 14 -12.42 -2.72 -18.55
CA GLY A 14 -12.45 -3.02 -17.13
C GLY A 14 -11.07 -3.30 -16.53
N ASP A 15 -10.35 -4.25 -17.08
CA ASP A 15 -9.09 -4.73 -16.51
C ASP A 15 -7.95 -3.68 -16.65
N ASN A 16 -7.86 -2.94 -17.75
CA ASN A 16 -6.90 -1.84 -17.83
C ASN A 16 -7.25 -0.72 -16.85
N THR A 17 -8.54 -0.40 -16.69
CA THR A 17 -9.00 0.59 -15.71
C THR A 17 -8.65 0.16 -14.29
N ASP A 18 -8.87 -1.10 -13.93
CA ASP A 18 -8.54 -1.62 -12.59
C ASP A 18 -7.04 -1.45 -12.29
N ILE A 19 -6.16 -1.75 -13.24
CA ILE A 19 -4.71 -1.55 -13.07
C ILE A 19 -4.37 -0.07 -12.90
N ILE A 20 -4.97 0.82 -13.68
CA ILE A 20 -4.76 2.27 -13.58
C ILE A 20 -5.20 2.76 -12.20
N VAL A 21 -6.42 2.40 -11.76
CA VAL A 21 -6.97 2.81 -10.46
C VAL A 21 -6.14 2.26 -9.31
N MET A 22 -5.75 0.98 -9.34
CA MET A 22 -4.86 0.40 -8.33
C MET A 22 -3.51 1.13 -8.26
N THR A 23 -2.94 1.45 -9.42
CA THR A 23 -1.66 2.18 -9.48
C THR A 23 -1.77 3.57 -8.85
N GLU A 24 -2.82 4.32 -9.15
CA GLU A 24 -3.06 5.63 -8.55
C GLU A 24 -3.35 5.54 -7.05
N ALA A 25 -4.10 4.52 -6.62
CA ALA A 25 -4.35 4.27 -5.20
C ALA A 25 -3.04 3.94 -4.45
N LEU A 26 -2.17 3.11 -5.02
CA LEU A 26 -0.86 2.81 -4.43
C LEU A 26 0.04 4.04 -4.35
N LYS A 27 0.01 4.95 -5.34
CA LYS A 27 0.73 6.24 -5.26
C LYS A 27 0.23 7.10 -4.08
N LEU A 28 -1.09 7.11 -3.84
CA LEU A 28 -1.65 7.80 -2.68
C LEU A 28 -1.21 7.15 -1.36
N VAL A 29 -1.21 5.82 -1.28
CA VAL A 29 -0.70 5.07 -0.12
C VAL A 29 0.79 5.39 0.10
N LYS A 30 1.62 5.37 -0.95
CA LYS A 30 3.02 5.76 -0.88
C LYS A 30 3.21 7.15 -0.26
N LYS A 31 2.46 8.14 -0.74
CA LYS A 31 2.54 9.51 -0.19
C LYS A 31 2.24 9.54 1.31
N LYS A 32 1.22 8.79 1.76
CA LYS A 32 0.87 8.73 3.19
C LYS A 32 1.92 8.00 4.00
N LEU A 33 2.46 6.90 3.47
CA LEU A 33 3.53 6.12 4.12
C LEU A 33 4.81 6.94 4.30
N VAL A 34 5.23 7.68 3.29
CA VAL A 34 6.38 8.60 3.37
C VAL A 34 6.16 9.66 4.46
N ASN A 35 4.94 10.21 4.59
CA ASN A 35 4.64 11.15 5.66
C ASN A 35 4.75 10.49 7.06
N VAL A 36 4.27 9.27 7.22
CA VAL A 36 4.41 8.53 8.50
C VAL A 36 5.88 8.32 8.84
N ILE A 37 6.70 7.90 7.86
CA ILE A 37 8.14 7.71 8.04
C ILE A 37 8.81 9.04 8.45
N ALA A 38 8.47 10.14 7.79
CA ALA A 38 9.03 11.46 8.11
C ALA A 38 8.69 11.90 9.54
N GLU A 39 7.43 11.75 9.96
CA GLU A 39 6.99 12.11 11.32
C GLU A 39 7.64 11.21 12.39
N LEU A 40 7.75 9.92 12.15
CA LEU A 40 8.43 8.99 13.05
C LEU A 40 9.93 9.29 13.14
N SER A 41 10.57 9.65 12.02
CA SER A 41 11.98 10.02 12.00
C SER A 41 12.23 11.31 12.80
N ALA A 42 11.38 12.33 12.63
CA ALA A 42 11.43 13.55 13.41
C ALA A 42 11.21 13.29 14.91
N PHE A 43 10.26 12.43 15.25
CA PHE A 43 10.02 12.01 16.64
C PHE A 43 11.24 11.27 17.21
N ALA A 44 11.82 10.35 16.44
CA ALA A 44 12.99 9.59 16.86
C ALA A 44 14.19 10.51 17.14
N ASP A 45 14.45 11.48 16.28
CA ASP A 45 15.54 12.46 16.48
C ASP A 45 15.31 13.35 17.70
N LYS A 46 14.06 13.81 17.87
CA LYS A 46 13.68 14.65 19.02
C LYS A 46 13.90 13.96 20.36
N TYR A 47 13.66 12.65 20.43
CA TYR A 47 13.73 11.88 21.68
C TYR A 47 14.88 10.86 21.71
N LYS A 48 15.90 11.07 20.88
CA LYS A 48 17.07 10.19 20.79
C LYS A 48 17.87 10.05 22.10
N ASP A 49 17.86 11.10 22.92
CA ASP A 49 18.58 11.13 24.20
C ASP A 49 17.66 10.88 25.42
N GLN A 50 16.35 10.70 25.20
CA GLN A 50 15.40 10.44 26.27
C GLN A 50 15.51 8.99 26.73
N PRO A 51 16.05 8.72 27.94
CA PRO A 51 16.20 7.34 28.43
C PRO A 51 14.86 6.70 28.75
N THR A 52 14.76 5.41 28.50
CA THR A 52 13.64 4.58 28.88
C THR A 52 14.09 3.13 29.07
N LEU A 53 13.23 2.31 29.68
CA LEU A 53 13.51 0.90 29.89
C LEU A 53 13.03 0.08 28.68
N ALA A 54 13.89 -0.78 28.14
CA ALA A 54 13.49 -1.79 27.18
C ALA A 54 12.94 -3.03 27.89
N PHE A 55 12.04 -3.72 27.21
CA PHE A 55 11.42 -4.96 27.66
C PHE A 55 11.69 -6.08 26.66
N THR A 56 11.96 -7.28 27.18
CA THR A 56 11.93 -8.53 26.42
C THR A 56 11.08 -9.53 27.22
N HIS A 57 10.25 -10.32 26.52
CA HIS A 57 9.30 -11.23 27.18
C HIS A 57 8.41 -10.55 28.23
N PHE A 58 8.03 -9.27 28.02
CA PHE A 58 7.33 -8.43 28.98
C PHE A 58 8.06 -8.22 30.31
N GLN A 59 9.35 -8.52 30.38
CA GLN A 59 10.19 -8.31 31.57
C GLN A 59 11.17 -7.16 31.33
N PRO A 60 11.48 -6.37 32.37
CA PRO A 60 12.51 -5.35 32.29
C PRO A 60 13.84 -5.96 31.78
N ALA A 61 14.44 -5.34 30.80
CA ALA A 61 15.69 -5.79 30.22
C ALA A 61 16.79 -4.74 30.44
N GLN A 62 17.07 -3.92 29.43
CA GLN A 62 18.16 -2.95 29.47
C GLN A 62 17.68 -1.54 29.16
N PRO A 63 18.40 -0.50 29.62
CA PRO A 63 18.14 0.87 29.20
C PRO A 63 18.25 1.03 27.68
N THR A 64 17.37 1.86 27.13
CA THR A 64 17.37 2.32 25.74
C THR A 64 16.92 3.77 25.70
N THR A 65 16.55 4.28 24.53
CA THR A 65 15.94 5.60 24.40
C THR A 65 14.58 5.53 23.70
N VAL A 66 13.74 6.52 23.97
CA VAL A 66 12.45 6.67 23.28
C VAL A 66 12.65 6.80 21.77
N GLY A 67 13.65 7.58 21.34
CA GLY A 67 14.00 7.71 19.94
C GLY A 67 14.44 6.39 19.31
N LYS A 68 15.28 5.59 19.98
CA LYS A 68 15.67 4.25 19.50
C LYS A 68 14.45 3.34 19.31
N ARG A 69 13.50 3.38 20.23
CA ARG A 69 12.25 2.61 20.10
C ARG A 69 11.46 3.03 18.85
N ALA A 70 11.35 4.32 18.58
CA ALA A 70 10.68 4.83 17.39
C ALA A 70 11.38 4.43 16.09
N THR A 71 12.71 4.30 16.06
CA THR A 71 13.42 3.83 14.86
C THR A 71 13.08 2.39 14.49
N LEU A 72 12.64 1.55 15.42
CA LEU A 72 12.19 0.19 15.10
C LEU A 72 10.90 0.23 14.29
N TRP A 73 9.94 1.08 14.67
CA TRP A 73 8.71 1.29 13.88
C TRP A 73 9.00 1.92 12.51
N THR A 74 9.90 2.90 12.48
CA THR A 74 10.32 3.54 11.23
C THR A 74 10.93 2.54 10.26
N GLN A 75 11.76 1.62 10.76
CA GLN A 75 12.41 0.59 9.94
C GLN A 75 11.40 -0.35 9.29
N GLU A 76 10.34 -0.75 10.00
CA GLU A 76 9.28 -1.60 9.44
C GLU A 76 8.56 -0.88 8.29
N PHE A 77 8.20 0.38 8.46
CA PHE A 77 7.59 1.16 7.38
C PHE A 77 8.53 1.46 6.20
N LEU A 78 9.85 1.52 6.43
CA LEU A 78 10.82 1.62 5.34
C LEU A 78 10.85 0.35 4.48
N LEU A 79 10.81 -0.83 5.10
CA LEU A 79 10.68 -2.10 4.37
C LEU A 79 9.38 -2.16 3.56
N ASP A 80 8.26 -1.73 4.17
CA ASP A 80 6.97 -1.62 3.45
C ASP A 80 7.05 -0.65 2.26
N LEU A 81 7.80 0.45 2.39
CA LEU A 81 7.99 1.42 1.30
C LEU A 81 8.80 0.81 0.16
N GLU A 82 9.86 0.07 0.45
CA GLU A 82 10.67 -0.63 -0.56
C GLU A 82 9.81 -1.61 -1.37
N ASP A 83 9.00 -2.43 -0.68
CA ASP A 83 8.10 -3.39 -1.31
C ASP A 83 7.02 -2.68 -2.16
N LEU A 84 6.45 -1.59 -1.65
CA LEU A 84 5.47 -0.77 -2.38
C LEU A 84 6.07 -0.17 -3.65
N GLU A 85 7.29 0.37 -3.58
CA GLU A 85 7.99 0.94 -4.74
C GLU A 85 8.29 -0.13 -5.78
N TYR A 86 8.70 -1.32 -5.35
CA TYR A 86 8.90 -2.46 -6.23
C TYR A 86 7.62 -2.83 -6.97
N VAL A 87 6.50 -2.97 -6.28
CA VAL A 87 5.22 -3.30 -6.91
C VAL A 87 4.79 -2.21 -7.88
N LEU A 88 4.84 -0.93 -7.48
CA LEU A 88 4.54 0.20 -8.38
C LEU A 88 5.40 0.20 -9.65
N GLY A 89 6.69 -0.12 -9.51
CA GLY A 89 7.62 -0.19 -10.63
C GLY A 89 7.37 -1.35 -11.59
N THR A 90 6.60 -2.36 -11.17
CA THR A 90 6.28 -3.57 -11.95
C THR A 90 4.85 -3.64 -12.46
N MET A 91 4.02 -2.62 -12.18
CA MET A 91 2.65 -2.57 -12.70
C MET A 91 2.64 -2.41 -14.22
N LYS A 92 1.89 -3.26 -14.90
CA LYS A 92 1.74 -3.30 -16.36
C LYS A 92 0.26 -3.35 -16.72
N LEU A 93 -0.11 -2.79 -17.86
CA LEU A 93 -1.48 -2.90 -18.37
C LEU A 93 -1.76 -4.31 -18.90
N LEU A 94 -3.05 -4.67 -18.98
CA LEU A 94 -3.49 -5.84 -19.75
C LEU A 94 -3.12 -5.69 -21.23
N GLY A 95 -3.29 -4.49 -21.77
CA GLY A 95 -3.25 -4.24 -23.20
C GLY A 95 -4.56 -4.64 -23.89
N SER A 96 -4.50 -4.99 -25.18
CA SER A 96 -5.64 -5.45 -25.97
C SER A 96 -5.32 -6.75 -26.67
N LYS A 97 -5.66 -7.87 -26.02
CA LYS A 97 -5.31 -9.22 -26.53
C LYS A 97 -6.52 -10.01 -27.03
N GLY A 98 -7.71 -9.43 -26.98
CA GLY A 98 -8.94 -10.09 -27.45
C GLY A 98 -9.51 -11.08 -26.44
N THR A 99 -10.47 -11.89 -26.87
CA THR A 99 -11.28 -12.76 -26.00
C THR A 99 -10.52 -13.93 -25.37
N THR A 100 -9.41 -14.34 -25.96
CA THR A 100 -8.62 -15.50 -25.53
C THR A 100 -7.15 -15.18 -25.27
N GLY A 101 -6.75 -13.92 -25.44
CA GLY A 101 -5.36 -13.48 -25.27
C GLY A 101 -4.45 -13.74 -26.46
N THR A 102 -5.01 -14.16 -27.59
CA THR A 102 -4.25 -14.55 -28.80
C THR A 102 -4.12 -13.44 -29.83
N GLN A 103 -4.88 -12.33 -29.68
CA GLN A 103 -5.02 -11.27 -30.69
C GLN A 103 -5.54 -11.75 -32.06
N ALA A 104 -6.13 -12.95 -32.14
CA ALA A 104 -6.59 -13.53 -33.39
C ALA A 104 -7.59 -12.64 -34.14
N SER A 105 -8.48 -11.94 -33.40
CA SER A 105 -9.43 -11.00 -34.04
C SER A 105 -8.71 -9.80 -34.68
N PHE A 106 -7.59 -9.36 -34.15
CA PHE A 106 -6.78 -8.31 -34.79
C PHE A 106 -6.03 -8.86 -35.97
N LEU A 107 -5.53 -10.09 -35.93
CA LEU A 107 -4.88 -10.73 -37.06
C LEU A 107 -5.81 -10.82 -38.27
N GLU A 108 -7.08 -11.15 -38.02
CA GLU A 108 -8.12 -11.14 -39.08
C GLU A 108 -8.42 -9.73 -39.59
N LEU A 109 -8.51 -8.73 -38.69
CA LEU A 109 -8.80 -7.33 -39.04
C LEU A 109 -7.68 -6.67 -39.88
N PHE A 110 -6.45 -7.12 -39.72
CA PHE A 110 -5.28 -6.58 -40.37
C PHE A 110 -4.71 -7.53 -41.45
N ASP A 111 -5.54 -8.44 -42.00
CA ASP A 111 -5.18 -9.35 -43.08
C ASP A 111 -3.86 -10.12 -42.83
N GLY A 112 -3.59 -10.50 -41.57
CA GLY A 112 -2.38 -11.23 -41.20
C GLY A 112 -1.14 -10.37 -40.91
N ASP A 113 -1.24 -9.04 -40.90
CA ASP A 113 -0.10 -8.14 -40.63
C ASP A 113 0.29 -8.17 -39.14
N GLN A 114 1.15 -9.11 -38.79
CA GLN A 114 1.66 -9.28 -37.42
C GLN A 114 2.47 -8.07 -36.95
N GLU A 115 3.20 -7.41 -37.83
CA GLU A 115 4.03 -6.24 -37.45
C GLU A 115 3.16 -5.08 -36.94
N THR A 116 2.00 -4.86 -37.55
CA THR A 116 1.04 -3.86 -37.09
C THR A 116 0.39 -4.27 -35.77
N ILE A 117 0.08 -5.55 -35.57
CA ILE A 117 -0.51 -6.06 -34.34
C ILE A 117 0.45 -5.93 -33.15
N ASP A 118 1.73 -6.20 -33.34
CA ASP A 118 2.77 -6.08 -32.31
C ASP A 118 2.91 -4.65 -31.77
N LYS A 119 2.45 -3.65 -32.48
CA LYS A 119 2.45 -2.24 -32.08
C LYS A 119 1.27 -1.86 -31.18
N ILE A 120 0.21 -2.66 -31.12
CA ILE A 120 -1.04 -2.32 -30.38
C ILE A 120 -0.77 -2.11 -28.90
N ASP A 121 -0.19 -3.10 -28.22
CA ASP A 121 0.05 -3.04 -26.78
C ASP A 121 1.07 -1.94 -26.39
N PRO A 122 2.20 -1.76 -27.07
CA PRO A 122 3.08 -0.61 -26.84
C PRO A 122 2.38 0.75 -26.97
N MET A 123 1.54 0.93 -27.99
CA MET A 123 0.78 2.18 -28.19
C MET A 123 -0.24 2.41 -27.08
N ILE A 124 -0.89 1.35 -26.58
CA ILE A 124 -1.82 1.43 -25.46
C ILE A 124 -1.07 1.84 -24.19
N ALA A 125 0.06 1.18 -23.90
CA ALA A 125 0.87 1.48 -22.74
C ALA A 125 1.33 2.94 -22.74
N GLU A 126 1.89 3.42 -23.84
CA GLU A 126 2.34 4.80 -24.02
C GLU A 126 1.19 5.81 -23.80
N LYS A 127 0.03 5.60 -24.45
CA LYS A 127 -1.13 6.48 -24.34
C LYS A 127 -1.71 6.55 -22.93
N MET A 128 -1.57 5.48 -22.15
CA MET A 128 -2.06 5.38 -20.77
C MET A 128 -0.98 5.69 -19.71
N GLY A 129 0.22 6.07 -20.14
CA GLY A 129 1.32 6.47 -19.24
C GLY A 129 1.99 5.30 -18.53
N PHE A 130 1.93 4.10 -19.10
CA PHE A 130 2.61 2.91 -18.59
C PHE A 130 3.81 2.56 -19.47
N LYS A 131 4.76 1.81 -18.91
CA LYS A 131 5.95 1.39 -19.66
C LYS A 131 5.63 0.29 -20.68
N GLU A 132 4.75 -0.64 -20.29
CA GLU A 132 4.46 -1.84 -21.08
C GLU A 132 3.15 -2.50 -20.65
N CYS A 133 2.68 -3.43 -21.47
CA CYS A 133 1.61 -4.36 -21.14
C CYS A 133 2.19 -5.72 -20.74
N TYR A 134 1.39 -6.54 -20.04
CA TYR A 134 1.76 -7.93 -19.80
C TYR A 134 1.91 -8.68 -21.12
N PRO A 135 3.04 -9.39 -21.35
CA PRO A 135 3.27 -10.06 -22.65
C PRO A 135 2.32 -11.24 -22.86
N VAL A 136 1.88 -11.87 -21.77
CA VAL A 136 0.99 -13.03 -21.80
C VAL A 136 -0.19 -12.78 -20.88
N SER A 137 -1.40 -12.96 -21.40
CA SER A 137 -2.65 -12.94 -20.63
C SER A 137 -3.72 -13.76 -21.36
N GLY A 138 -4.82 -14.04 -20.71
CA GLY A 138 -6.07 -14.45 -21.36
C GLY A 138 -6.89 -13.23 -21.75
N GLN A 139 -8.20 -13.33 -21.59
CA GLN A 139 -9.11 -12.19 -21.72
C GLN A 139 -8.87 -11.12 -20.66
N THR A 140 -8.42 -11.53 -19.46
CA THR A 140 -8.14 -10.71 -18.29
C THR A 140 -6.66 -10.77 -17.95
N TYR A 141 -6.15 -9.80 -17.19
CA TYR A 141 -4.84 -9.94 -16.55
C TYR A 141 -4.88 -11.00 -15.44
N SER A 142 -3.72 -11.54 -15.08
CA SER A 142 -3.63 -12.51 -13.98
C SER A 142 -4.02 -11.87 -12.64
N ARG A 143 -5.00 -12.42 -11.93
CA ARG A 143 -5.39 -11.97 -10.57
C ARG A 143 -4.27 -12.11 -9.53
N LYS A 144 -3.12 -12.66 -9.93
CA LYS A 144 -1.89 -12.58 -9.15
C LYS A 144 -1.42 -11.13 -8.95
N VAL A 145 -1.79 -10.22 -9.85
CA VAL A 145 -1.53 -8.77 -9.69
C VAL A 145 -2.31 -8.22 -8.49
N ASP A 146 -3.60 -8.57 -8.37
CA ASP A 146 -4.42 -8.16 -7.22
C ASP A 146 -3.84 -8.68 -5.90
N THR A 147 -3.37 -9.95 -5.90
CA THR A 147 -2.71 -10.55 -4.73
C THR A 147 -1.45 -9.76 -4.34
N ARG A 148 -0.64 -9.32 -5.31
CA ARG A 148 0.55 -8.51 -5.02
C ARG A 148 0.20 -7.18 -4.38
N VAL A 149 -0.83 -6.50 -4.89
CA VAL A 149 -1.35 -5.26 -4.31
C VAL A 149 -1.88 -5.48 -2.89
N ALA A 150 -2.69 -6.52 -2.69
CA ALA A 150 -3.25 -6.87 -1.38
C ALA A 150 -2.15 -7.19 -0.37
N ASN A 151 -1.09 -7.89 -0.76
CA ASN A 151 0.04 -8.21 0.12
C ASN A 151 0.77 -6.95 0.61
N ILE A 152 0.94 -5.94 -0.24
CA ILE A 152 1.54 -4.65 0.16
C ILE A 152 0.67 -3.96 1.21
N LEU A 153 -0.65 -3.89 0.99
CA LEU A 153 -1.57 -3.27 1.94
C LEU A 153 -1.58 -4.03 3.27
N ALA A 154 -1.57 -5.35 3.23
CA ALA A 154 -1.49 -6.20 4.42
C ALA A 154 -0.15 -6.03 5.17
N GLY A 155 0.98 -5.88 4.47
CA GLY A 155 2.28 -5.57 5.07
C GLY A 155 2.25 -4.26 5.86
N ILE A 156 1.83 -3.18 5.22
CA ILE A 156 1.68 -1.86 5.87
C ILE A 156 0.72 -1.93 7.07
N ALA A 157 -0.39 -2.66 6.92
CA ALA A 157 -1.35 -2.86 8.00
C ALA A 157 -0.72 -3.64 9.18
N ALA A 158 0.12 -4.63 8.93
CA ALA A 158 0.82 -5.38 9.97
C ALA A 158 1.80 -4.50 10.75
N SER A 159 2.60 -3.68 10.07
CA SER A 159 3.51 -2.70 10.69
C SER A 159 2.74 -1.67 11.53
N ALA A 160 1.65 -1.13 10.99
CA ALA A 160 0.77 -0.20 11.70
C ALA A 160 0.11 -0.85 12.93
N HIS A 161 -0.33 -2.10 12.82
CA HIS A 161 -0.90 -2.86 13.94
C HIS A 161 0.13 -3.04 15.06
N LYS A 162 1.34 -3.47 14.71
CA LYS A 162 2.41 -3.68 15.69
C LYS A 162 2.75 -2.38 16.41
N MET A 163 3.00 -1.28 15.69
CA MET A 163 3.27 0.03 16.27
C MET A 163 2.14 0.49 17.20
N SER A 164 0.89 0.38 16.75
CA SER A 164 -0.27 0.80 17.55
C SER A 164 -0.44 -0.01 18.83
N ASN A 165 -0.12 -1.30 18.79
CA ASN A 165 -0.14 -2.17 19.96
C ASN A 165 0.98 -1.80 20.95
N ASP A 166 2.18 -1.52 20.47
CA ASP A 166 3.29 -1.03 21.30
C ASP A 166 2.89 0.27 22.01
N ILE A 167 2.30 1.24 21.30
CA ILE A 167 1.84 2.52 21.88
C ILE A 167 0.81 2.26 23.00
N ARG A 168 -0.14 1.36 22.79
CA ARG A 168 -1.15 1.02 23.81
C ARG A 168 -0.50 0.46 25.07
N LEU A 169 0.47 -0.44 24.93
CA LEU A 169 1.21 -1.02 26.05
C LEU A 169 2.06 0.04 26.78
N LEU A 170 2.74 0.92 26.02
CA LEU A 170 3.54 2.00 26.58
C LEU A 170 2.67 3.05 27.28
N GLN A 171 1.48 3.34 26.76
CA GLN A 171 0.53 4.23 27.42
C GLN A 171 -0.02 3.64 28.73
N HIS A 172 -0.21 2.32 28.80
CA HIS A 172 -0.53 1.63 30.04
C HIS A 172 0.55 1.84 31.10
N LEU A 173 1.82 1.79 30.70
CA LEU A 173 2.98 2.04 31.59
C LEU A 173 3.24 3.53 31.86
N LYS A 174 2.49 4.45 31.25
CA LYS A 174 2.69 5.90 31.35
C LYS A 174 4.02 6.41 30.77
N GLU A 175 4.62 5.65 29.86
CA GLU A 175 5.86 6.04 29.19
C GLU A 175 5.62 6.93 27.97
N VAL A 176 4.54 6.67 27.23
CA VAL A 176 4.12 7.42 26.04
C VAL A 176 2.61 7.61 26.11
N GLU A 177 2.11 8.75 25.73
CA GLU A 177 0.67 9.03 25.62
C GLU A 177 0.33 9.61 24.25
N GLU A 178 -0.83 9.23 23.72
CA GLU A 178 -1.39 9.91 22.56
C GLU A 178 -1.71 11.37 22.89
N PRO A 179 -1.55 12.30 21.91
CA PRO A 179 -2.03 13.66 22.10
C PRO A 179 -3.52 13.68 22.45
N PHE A 180 -3.86 14.40 23.50
CA PHE A 180 -5.24 14.57 23.95
C PHE A 180 -5.70 15.98 23.62
N GLU A 181 -6.73 16.11 22.81
CA GLU A 181 -7.25 17.40 22.38
C GLU A 181 -8.07 18.08 23.49
N LYS A 182 -8.04 19.42 23.54
CA LYS A 182 -8.74 20.20 24.58
C LYS A 182 -10.24 19.90 24.66
N SER A 183 -10.87 19.58 23.55
CA SER A 183 -12.29 19.23 23.46
C SER A 183 -12.57 17.72 23.50
N GLN A 184 -11.54 16.89 23.64
CA GLN A 184 -11.70 15.43 23.63
C GLN A 184 -12.22 14.94 24.99
N ILE A 185 -13.26 14.11 24.97
CA ILE A 185 -13.79 13.42 26.15
C ILE A 185 -13.14 12.02 26.17
N GLY A 186 -12.33 11.75 27.21
CA GLY A 186 -11.68 10.44 27.35
C GLY A 186 -12.60 9.35 27.91
N SER A 187 -13.59 9.74 28.72
CA SER A 187 -14.57 8.84 29.31
C SER A 187 -15.76 9.64 29.82
N SER A 188 -16.97 9.12 29.67
CA SER A 188 -18.19 9.74 30.21
C SER A 188 -18.28 9.71 31.76
N ALA A 189 -17.57 8.76 32.39
CA ALA A 189 -17.64 8.55 33.83
C ALA A 189 -16.38 8.98 34.59
N MET A 190 -15.22 9.04 33.90
CA MET A 190 -13.91 9.24 34.56
C MET A 190 -13.12 10.32 33.80
N ALA A 191 -13.15 11.54 34.25
CA ALA A 191 -12.52 12.69 33.58
C ALA A 191 -10.99 12.56 33.41
N TYR A 192 -10.33 11.80 34.27
CA TYR A 192 -8.89 11.54 34.25
C TYR A 192 -8.48 10.46 33.24
N LYS A 193 -9.43 9.68 32.70
CA LYS A 193 -9.14 8.53 31.84
C LYS A 193 -8.73 8.98 30.44
N ARG A 194 -7.58 8.52 29.98
CA ARG A 194 -7.01 8.81 28.68
C ARG A 194 -6.89 7.51 27.88
N ASN A 195 -7.85 7.24 27.01
CA ASN A 195 -7.85 6.04 26.18
C ASN A 195 -6.97 6.25 24.95
N PRO A 196 -6.18 5.25 24.53
CA PRO A 196 -5.40 5.28 23.29
C PRO A 196 -6.29 5.03 22.06
N MET A 197 -7.29 5.89 21.85
CA MET A 197 -8.37 5.67 20.87
C MET A 197 -7.86 5.63 19.43
N ARG A 198 -6.80 6.39 19.12
CA ARG A 198 -6.22 6.40 17.76
C ARG A 198 -5.50 5.09 17.49
N SER A 199 -4.69 4.61 18.42
CA SER A 199 -4.01 3.32 18.31
C SER A 199 -5.00 2.15 18.29
N GLU A 200 -6.08 2.20 19.08
CA GLU A 200 -7.15 1.20 19.04
C GLU A 200 -7.83 1.15 17.67
N ARG A 201 -8.09 2.31 17.06
CA ARG A 201 -8.65 2.41 15.71
C ARG A 201 -7.69 1.86 14.66
N ILE A 202 -6.42 2.22 14.73
CA ILE A 202 -5.39 1.68 13.81
C ILE A 202 -5.35 0.16 13.92
N ALA A 203 -5.26 -0.38 15.14
CA ALA A 203 -5.23 -1.83 15.36
C ALA A 203 -6.50 -2.54 14.83
N SER A 204 -7.66 -1.90 14.97
CA SER A 204 -8.93 -2.44 14.46
C SER A 204 -8.96 -2.46 12.93
N LEU A 205 -8.63 -1.35 12.28
CA LEU A 205 -8.61 -1.25 10.82
C LEU A 205 -7.55 -2.16 10.19
N SER A 206 -6.37 -2.27 10.81
CA SER A 206 -5.30 -3.17 10.33
C SER A 206 -5.70 -4.64 10.32
N ARG A 207 -6.65 -5.05 11.17
CA ARG A 207 -7.17 -6.43 11.16
C ARG A 207 -8.25 -6.65 10.10
N TYR A 208 -8.79 -5.58 9.53
CA TYR A 208 -9.76 -5.65 8.45
C TYR A 208 -9.08 -5.79 7.09
N VAL A 209 -7.90 -5.21 6.91
CA VAL A 209 -7.07 -5.31 5.69
C VAL A 209 -6.45 -6.69 5.58
#